data_05746a09262ca82b4c7585bd9d74d10d
#
_entry.id   05746a09262ca82b4c7585bd9d74d10d
#
_cell.length_a   1.000
_cell.length_b   1.000
_cell.length_c   1.000
_cell.angle_alpha   90.00
_cell.angle_beta   90.00
_cell.angle_gamma   90.00
#
_symmetry.space_group_name_H-M   'P 1'
#
loop_
_entity.id
_entity.type
_entity.pdbx_description
1 polymer ?
#
loop_
_entity_poly.entity_id
_entity_poly.type
_entity_poly.pdbx_seq_one_letter_code
_entity_poly.pdbx_strand_id
1 'polypeptide(L)'
;MSQHLYSIYPGSWPLVAESRVLSSVQAEVMDELWAVGWRHFGKDFFRASLMADEISLKRQIALRVTVAEFEMSKSQRRTFRKNSDLQVTIGPAVPGEEERSEE
;
A
#
# COMPACT_ATOMS: atom_id res chain seq x y z
N MET A 1 11.22 -6.85 14.04
CA MET A 1 11.09 -6.38 12.64
C MET A 1 9.87 -7.01 12.00
N SER A 2 9.16 -6.27 11.17
CA SER A 2 7.92 -6.77 10.55
C SER A 2 8.19 -7.93 9.59
N GLN A 3 7.44 -9.02 9.73
CA GLN A 3 7.48 -10.16 8.80
C GLN A 3 6.95 -9.78 7.41
N HIS A 4 6.12 -8.74 7.31
CA HIS A 4 5.55 -8.30 6.04
C HIS A 4 6.61 -7.75 5.08
N LEU A 5 7.72 -7.21 5.58
CA LEU A 5 8.83 -6.77 4.74
C LEU A 5 9.42 -7.91 3.91
N TYR A 6 9.53 -9.10 4.50
CA TYR A 6 10.03 -10.29 3.79
C TYR A 6 9.01 -10.81 2.77
N SER A 7 7.72 -10.69 3.06
CA SER A 7 6.66 -11.12 2.15
C SER A 7 6.55 -10.23 0.91
N ILE A 8 6.74 -8.92 1.09
CA ILE A 8 6.66 -7.94 -0.01
C ILE A 8 7.87 -8.04 -0.94
N TYR A 9 9.04 -8.34 -0.38
CA TYR A 9 10.30 -8.38 -1.12
C TYR A 9 10.94 -9.77 -1.05
N PRO A 10 10.37 -10.78 -1.77
CA PRO A 10 10.91 -12.14 -1.74
C PRO A 10 12.37 -12.18 -2.23
N GLY A 11 13.21 -12.91 -1.52
CA GLY A 11 14.63 -13.02 -1.85
C GLY A 11 15.48 -11.83 -1.42
N SER A 12 14.87 -10.85 -0.74
CA SER A 12 15.56 -9.68 -0.19
C SER A 12 15.37 -9.63 1.32
N TRP A 13 16.25 -8.93 2.01
CA TRP A 13 16.13 -8.70 3.45
C TRP A 13 16.41 -7.24 3.79
N PRO A 14 15.74 -6.69 4.82
CA PRO A 14 15.96 -5.30 5.21
C PRO A 14 17.25 -5.14 5.99
N LEU A 15 18.04 -4.13 5.62
CA LEU A 15 19.25 -3.72 6.36
C LEU A 15 18.95 -2.54 7.28
N VAL A 16 18.17 -1.56 6.80
CA VAL A 16 17.72 -0.42 7.61
C VAL A 16 16.21 -0.37 7.51
N ALA A 17 15.56 -0.70 8.61
CA ALA A 17 14.11 -0.77 8.66
C ALA A 17 13.59 -0.45 10.06
N GLU A 18 12.35 -0.02 10.11
CA GLU A 18 11.61 0.25 11.34
C GLU A 18 10.25 -0.46 11.26
N SER A 19 9.75 -0.89 12.41
CA SER A 19 8.40 -1.42 12.50
C SER A 19 7.75 -1.00 13.81
N ARG A 20 6.43 -0.82 13.77
CA ARG A 20 5.61 -0.45 14.94
C ARG A 20 4.24 -1.10 14.83
N VAL A 21 3.64 -1.37 15.98
CA VAL A 21 2.24 -1.82 16.06
C VAL A 21 1.39 -0.64 16.52
N LEU A 22 0.45 -0.21 15.69
CA LEU A 22 -0.46 0.89 15.99
C LEU A 22 -1.89 0.37 15.92
N SER A 23 -2.61 0.38 17.04
CA SER A 23 -3.94 -0.19 17.13
C SER A 23 -5.02 0.65 16.45
N SER A 24 -4.83 1.97 16.45
CA SER A 24 -5.77 2.92 15.87
C SER A 24 -5.02 4.15 15.41
N VAL A 25 -5.29 4.59 14.20
CA VAL A 25 -4.63 5.76 13.61
C VAL A 25 -5.70 6.64 12.98
N GLN A 26 -5.72 7.91 13.35
CA GLN A 26 -6.61 8.88 12.74
C GLN A 26 -6.16 9.20 11.32
N ALA A 27 -7.09 9.62 10.47
CA ALA A 27 -6.83 9.86 9.05
C ALA A 27 -5.69 10.88 8.82
N GLU A 28 -5.64 11.94 9.61
CA GLU A 28 -4.61 12.98 9.50
C GLU A 28 -3.22 12.43 9.84
N VAL A 29 -3.15 11.57 10.86
CA VAL A 29 -1.90 10.91 11.26
C VAL A 29 -1.47 9.89 10.20
N MET A 30 -2.43 9.16 9.62
CA MET A 30 -2.15 8.23 8.54
C MET A 30 -1.52 8.94 7.33
N ASP A 31 -2.06 10.11 6.95
CA ASP A 31 -1.51 10.90 5.86
C ASP A 31 -0.06 11.33 6.13
N GLU A 32 0.24 11.73 7.37
CA GLU A 32 1.60 12.08 7.78
C GLU A 32 2.55 10.89 7.73
N LEU A 33 2.10 9.72 8.17
CA LEU A 33 2.90 8.49 8.11
C LEU A 33 3.21 8.10 6.67
N TRP A 34 2.20 8.12 5.80
CA TRP A 34 2.41 7.84 4.38
C TRP A 34 3.34 8.84 3.71
N ALA A 35 3.27 10.11 4.12
CA ALA A 35 4.13 11.16 3.58
C ALA A 35 5.62 10.89 3.81
N VAL A 36 5.96 10.19 4.88
CA VAL A 36 7.34 9.87 5.24
C VAL A 36 7.70 8.39 4.99
N GLY A 37 6.90 7.70 4.20
CA GLY A 37 7.23 6.38 3.69
C GLY A 37 6.76 5.19 4.51
N TRP A 38 5.96 5.39 5.55
CA TRP A 38 5.39 4.28 6.30
C TRP A 38 4.33 3.54 5.47
N ARG A 39 4.31 2.22 5.61
CA ARG A 39 3.31 1.33 5.02
C ARG A 39 2.77 0.43 6.11
N HIS A 40 1.64 -0.24 5.88
CA HIS A 40 1.07 -1.11 6.89
C HIS A 40 0.28 -2.27 6.29
N PHE A 41 0.21 -3.36 7.06
CA PHE A 41 -0.79 -4.40 6.93
C PHE A 41 -1.52 -4.49 8.28
N GLY A 42 -2.80 -4.12 8.30
CA GLY A 42 -3.54 -4.04 9.55
C GLY A 42 -2.87 -3.09 10.53
N LYS A 43 -2.53 -3.60 11.70
CA LYS A 43 -1.89 -2.83 12.78
C LYS A 43 -0.37 -2.79 12.67
N ASP A 44 0.22 -3.56 11.80
CA ASP A 44 1.66 -3.67 11.64
C ASP A 44 2.16 -2.64 10.64
N PHE A 45 2.79 -1.57 11.15
CA PHE A 45 3.37 -0.50 10.37
C PHE A 45 4.87 -0.73 10.19
N PHE A 46 5.37 -0.51 9.00
CA PHE A 46 6.77 -0.75 8.67
C PHE A 46 7.28 0.26 7.64
N ARG A 47 8.59 0.48 7.69
CA ARG A 47 9.31 1.32 6.73
C ARG A 47 10.70 0.78 6.57
N ALA A 48 11.16 0.60 5.32
CA ALA A 48 12.53 0.19 5.01
C ALA A 48 13.18 1.25 4.11
N SER A 49 14.40 1.63 4.43
CA SER A 49 15.18 2.55 3.59
C SER A 49 16.24 1.83 2.77
N LEU A 50 16.75 0.70 3.25
CA LEU A 50 17.78 -0.06 2.57
C LEU A 50 17.47 -1.54 2.63
N MET A 51 17.43 -2.16 1.46
CA MET A 51 17.22 -3.60 1.28
C MET A 51 18.45 -4.19 0.60
N ALA A 52 18.72 -5.46 0.88
CA ALA A 52 19.76 -6.20 0.20
C ALA A 52 19.23 -7.49 -0.37
N ASP A 53 19.79 -7.93 -1.47
CA ASP A 53 19.65 -9.29 -1.97
C ASP A 53 21.06 -9.90 -2.11
N GLU A 54 21.16 -11.08 -2.74
CA GLU A 54 22.46 -11.78 -2.85
C GLU A 54 23.51 -11.02 -3.66
N ILE A 55 23.08 -10.10 -4.53
CA ILE A 55 23.98 -9.44 -5.49
C ILE A 55 23.96 -7.92 -5.41
N SER A 56 23.02 -7.30 -4.68
CA SER A 56 22.90 -5.84 -4.71
C SER A 56 22.32 -5.24 -3.43
N LEU A 57 22.59 -3.95 -3.26
CA LEU A 57 21.90 -3.09 -2.28
C LEU A 57 20.89 -2.24 -3.02
N LYS A 58 19.70 -2.09 -2.44
CA LYS A 58 18.61 -1.34 -3.04
C LYS A 58 18.07 -0.32 -2.05
N ARG A 59 17.99 0.91 -2.49
CA ARG A 59 17.34 1.96 -1.72
C ARG A 59 15.84 1.90 -1.99
N GLN A 60 15.04 1.87 -0.94
CA GLN A 60 13.59 1.85 -1.04
C GLN A 60 13.05 3.28 -1.10
N ILE A 61 12.23 3.54 -2.09
CA ILE A 61 11.58 4.84 -2.27
C ILE A 61 10.07 4.60 -2.32
N ALA A 62 9.35 5.13 -1.34
CA ALA A 62 7.90 5.06 -1.33
C ALA A 62 7.32 6.17 -2.20
N LEU A 63 6.47 5.78 -3.15
CA LEU A 63 5.79 6.73 -4.03
C LEU A 63 4.31 6.83 -3.63
N ARG A 64 3.75 8.02 -3.75
CA ARG A 64 2.34 8.26 -3.53
C ARG A 64 1.80 9.29 -4.51
N VAL A 65 0.49 9.28 -4.69
CA VAL A 65 -0.20 10.26 -5.52
C VAL A 65 -1.14 11.06 -4.62
N THR A 66 -1.04 12.39 -4.70
CA THR A 66 -2.00 13.28 -4.03
C THR A 66 -3.27 13.31 -4.85
N VAL A 67 -4.33 12.70 -4.34
CA VAL A 67 -5.58 12.49 -5.09
C VAL A 67 -6.20 13.82 -5.54
N ALA A 68 -6.13 14.85 -4.69
CA ALA A 68 -6.68 16.17 -5.01
C ALA A 68 -5.99 16.85 -6.20
N GLU A 69 -4.75 16.48 -6.48
CA GLU A 69 -3.95 17.04 -7.58
C GLU A 69 -3.82 16.09 -8.77
N PHE A 70 -4.41 14.90 -8.64
CA PHE A 70 -4.29 13.87 -9.67
C PHE A 70 -5.07 14.23 -10.92
N GLU A 71 -4.40 14.15 -12.05
CA GLU A 71 -5.02 14.29 -13.37
C GLU A 71 -4.76 13.01 -14.18
N MET A 72 -5.81 12.48 -14.79
CA MET A 72 -5.67 11.30 -15.63
C MET A 72 -4.84 11.62 -16.88
N SER A 73 -3.91 10.73 -17.20
CA SER A 73 -3.20 10.76 -18.47
C SER A 73 -4.16 10.43 -19.64
N LYS A 74 -3.69 10.65 -20.86
CA LYS A 74 -4.47 10.33 -22.05
C LYS A 74 -4.87 8.86 -22.12
N SER A 75 -3.95 7.96 -21.78
CA SER A 75 -4.24 6.52 -21.77
C SER A 75 -5.19 6.12 -20.64
N GLN A 76 -5.09 6.73 -19.48
CA GLN A 76 -6.00 6.52 -18.36
C GLN A 76 -7.43 6.97 -18.70
N ARG A 77 -7.56 8.12 -19.34
CA ARG A 77 -8.88 8.60 -19.82
C ARG A 77 -9.49 7.66 -20.85
N ARG A 78 -8.68 7.07 -21.72
CA ARG A 78 -9.14 6.08 -22.67
C ARG A 78 -9.67 4.83 -21.98
N THR A 79 -8.95 4.32 -20.99
CA THR A 79 -9.37 3.17 -20.18
C THR A 79 -10.66 3.47 -19.43
N PHE A 80 -10.75 4.65 -18.83
CA PHE A 80 -11.96 5.10 -18.13
C PHE A 80 -13.18 5.09 -19.05
N ARG A 81 -13.04 5.60 -20.27
CA ARG A 81 -14.13 5.61 -21.25
C ARG A 81 -14.54 4.20 -21.69
N LYS A 82 -13.59 3.27 -21.84
CA LYS A 82 -13.89 1.89 -22.18
C LYS A 82 -14.71 1.17 -21.12
N ASN A 83 -14.61 1.61 -19.87
CA ASN A 83 -15.32 1.04 -18.72
C ASN A 83 -16.54 1.88 -18.30
N SER A 84 -17.04 2.73 -19.19
CA SER A 84 -18.16 3.63 -18.88
C SER A 84 -19.50 2.92 -18.63
N ASP A 85 -19.59 1.63 -19.04
CA ASP A 85 -20.73 0.76 -18.79
C ASP A 85 -20.76 0.18 -17.38
N LEU A 86 -19.65 0.31 -16.63
CA LEU A 86 -19.56 -0.18 -15.26
C LEU A 86 -20.06 0.87 -14.27
N GLN A 87 -20.82 0.39 -13.30
CA GLN A 87 -21.29 1.21 -12.18
C GLN A 87 -20.38 0.97 -10.98
N VAL A 88 -19.80 2.05 -10.44
CA VAL A 88 -18.92 1.98 -9.26
C VAL A 88 -19.67 2.54 -8.07
N THR A 89 -19.68 1.76 -6.98
CA THR A 89 -20.26 2.19 -5.71
C THR A 89 -19.21 2.06 -4.61
N ILE A 90 -19.28 2.96 -3.63
CA ILE A 90 -18.38 2.93 -2.47
C ILE A 90 -19.26 2.74 -1.23
N GLY A 91 -18.88 1.77 -0.41
CA GLY A 91 -19.64 1.45 0.79
C GLY A 91 -18.79 0.73 1.82
N PRO A 92 -19.37 0.36 2.97
CA PRO A 92 -18.65 -0.42 3.98
C PRO A 92 -18.22 -1.77 3.43
N ALA A 93 -17.06 -2.27 3.88
CA ALA A 93 -16.53 -3.56 3.48
C ALA A 93 -17.28 -4.68 4.20
N VAL A 94 -18.39 -5.13 3.61
CA VAL A 94 -19.19 -6.24 4.12
C VAL A 94 -19.03 -7.40 3.13
N PRO A 95 -18.42 -8.55 3.53
CA PRO A 95 -18.26 -9.69 2.63
C PRO A 95 -19.62 -10.29 2.26
N GLY A 96 -19.77 -10.67 0.98
CA GLY A 96 -20.95 -11.37 0.50
C GLY A 96 -21.03 -12.79 1.02
N GLU A 97 -22.19 -13.44 0.85
CA GLU A 97 -22.39 -14.81 1.30
C GLU A 97 -21.44 -15.79 0.59
N GLU A 98 -21.17 -15.56 -0.68
CA GLU A 98 -20.22 -16.36 -1.47
C GLU A 98 -18.81 -16.28 -0.91
N GLU A 99 -18.37 -15.08 -0.54
CA GLU A 99 -17.06 -14.85 0.05
C GLU A 99 -16.93 -15.53 1.43
N ARG A 100 -18.01 -15.56 2.19
CA ARG A 100 -18.05 -16.24 3.51
C ARG A 100 -17.96 -17.74 3.40
N SER A 101 -18.49 -18.33 2.34
CA SER A 101 -18.48 -19.77 2.15
C SER A 101 -17.12 -20.32 1.78
N GLU A 102 -16.19 -19.49 1.31
CA GLU A 102 -14.82 -19.86 0.95
C GLU A 102 -13.86 -19.83 2.17
N GLU A 103 -14.25 -19.23 3.26
CA GLU A 103 -13.50 -19.22 4.51
C GLU A 103 -13.70 -20.52 5.29
#